data_99158b4131996d869168b3e747c54d16
#
_entry.id   99158b4131996d869168b3e747c54d16
#
_cell.length_a   1.000
_cell.length_b   1.000
_cell.length_c   1.000
_cell.angle_alpha   90.00
_cell.angle_beta   90.00
_cell.angle_gamma   90.00
#
_symmetry.space_group_name_H-M   'P 1'
#
loop_
_entity.id
_entity.type
_entity.pdbx_description
1 polymer ?
#
loop_
_entity_poly.entity_id
_entity_poly.type
_entity_poly.pdbx_seq_one_letter_code
_entity_poly.pdbx_strand_id
1 'polypeptide(L)'
;MLVTGGGPVGLLAALMGKQRDYEVYVLDHHKDGPKPQLVRDLGALYLTGTMDDVNELAPDVIIECTGAATLIAGVLGRTAPSGVVCLLGIGGHREVAFDFGQFNRTMVLNNDVVFGSVNANRRHYELAAKSLADADGAWLERLISRRVPLSNWQEALERRLDDIKVVIDFRL
;
A
#
# COMPACT_ATOMS: atom_id res chain seq x y z
N MET A 1 3.67 7.76 8.73
CA MET A 1 2.69 7.02 7.92
C MET A 1 3.24 5.65 7.58
N LEU A 2 2.46 4.59 7.76
CA LEU A 2 2.80 3.23 7.38
C LEU A 2 1.93 2.77 6.20
N VAL A 3 2.54 2.18 5.18
CA VAL A 3 1.86 1.51 4.06
C VAL A 3 2.16 0.02 4.14
N THR A 4 1.15 -0.84 4.13
CA THR A 4 1.34 -2.29 4.04
C THR A 4 1.10 -2.77 2.61
N GLY A 5 2.11 -3.44 2.06
CA GLY A 5 2.15 -3.92 0.68
C GLY A 5 2.85 -2.96 -0.30
N GLY A 6 3.97 -3.42 -0.85
CA GLY A 6 4.74 -2.72 -1.90
C GLY A 6 4.24 -3.02 -3.33
N GLY A 7 2.94 -3.28 -3.50
CA GLY A 7 2.30 -3.37 -4.81
C GLY A 7 2.03 -1.99 -5.43
N PRO A 8 1.40 -1.92 -6.62
CA PRO A 8 1.19 -0.64 -7.31
C PRO A 8 0.38 0.36 -6.47
N VAL A 9 -0.63 -0.09 -5.73
CA VAL A 9 -1.43 0.79 -4.85
C VAL A 9 -0.59 1.31 -3.70
N GLY A 10 0.18 0.44 -3.03
CA GLY A 10 1.02 0.85 -1.91
C GLY A 10 2.16 1.78 -2.31
N LEU A 11 2.80 1.54 -3.46
CA LEU A 11 3.84 2.42 -3.99
C LEU A 11 3.29 3.81 -4.32
N LEU A 12 2.09 3.90 -4.92
CA LEU A 12 1.42 5.18 -5.17
C LEU A 12 0.98 5.86 -3.86
N ALA A 13 0.53 5.09 -2.85
CA ALA A 13 0.25 5.64 -1.53
C ALA A 13 1.52 6.21 -0.87
N ALA A 14 2.65 5.51 -1.00
CA ALA A 14 3.94 5.99 -0.51
C ALA A 14 4.39 7.28 -1.22
N LEU A 15 4.26 7.34 -2.55
CA LEU A 15 4.51 8.56 -3.33
C LEU A 15 3.67 9.74 -2.81
N MET A 16 2.35 9.53 -2.66
CA MET A 16 1.44 10.58 -2.19
C MET A 16 1.72 11.01 -0.74
N GLY A 17 2.19 10.08 0.10
CA GLY A 17 2.66 10.39 1.45
C GLY A 17 3.91 11.28 1.43
N LYS A 18 4.89 10.94 0.59
CA LYS A 18 6.11 11.75 0.44
C LYS A 18 5.83 13.15 -0.14
N GLN A 19 4.91 13.26 -1.10
CA GLN A 19 4.46 14.56 -1.64
C GLN A 19 3.76 15.45 -0.60
N ARG A 20 3.41 14.89 0.57
CA ARG A 20 2.80 15.61 1.72
C ARG A 20 3.75 15.73 2.91
N ASP A 21 5.04 15.51 2.67
CA ASP A 21 6.11 15.60 3.67
C ASP A 21 5.97 14.61 4.84
N TYR A 22 5.24 13.49 4.64
CA TYR A 22 5.18 12.45 5.67
C TYR A 22 6.49 11.67 5.74
N GLU A 23 6.85 11.25 6.94
CA GLU A 23 7.77 10.14 7.13
C GLU A 23 7.02 8.86 6.75
N VAL A 24 7.47 8.18 5.68
CA VAL A 24 6.77 7.05 5.09
C VAL A 24 7.57 5.77 5.26
N TYR A 25 6.90 4.76 5.80
CA TYR A 25 7.37 3.39 5.90
C TYR A 25 6.52 2.51 4.99
N VAL A 26 7.14 1.59 4.25
CA VAL A 26 6.45 0.58 3.45
C VAL A 26 6.84 -0.80 3.93
N LEU A 27 5.88 -1.56 4.46
CA LEU A 27 6.07 -2.92 4.93
C LEU A 27 5.61 -3.91 3.84
N ASP A 28 6.53 -4.76 3.38
CA ASP A 28 6.24 -5.84 2.43
C ASP A 28 7.05 -7.10 2.80
N HIS A 29 6.60 -8.27 2.34
CA HIS A 29 7.29 -9.53 2.60
C HIS A 29 8.44 -9.83 1.63
N HIS A 30 8.53 -9.13 0.49
CA HIS A 30 9.61 -9.30 -0.48
C HIS A 30 10.88 -8.62 0.03
N LYS A 31 11.97 -9.38 0.14
CA LYS A 31 13.27 -8.84 0.60
C LYS A 31 14.07 -8.22 -0.54
N ASP A 32 13.91 -8.77 -1.73
CA ASP A 32 14.67 -8.43 -2.92
C ASP A 32 13.75 -7.99 -4.07
N GLY A 33 14.34 -7.64 -5.22
CA GLY A 33 13.61 -7.20 -6.40
C GLY A 33 13.44 -5.68 -6.48
N PRO A 34 12.59 -5.17 -7.37
CA PRO A 34 12.49 -3.74 -7.68
C PRO A 34 11.81 -2.90 -6.59
N LYS A 35 10.95 -3.50 -5.75
CA LYS A 35 10.13 -2.78 -4.77
C LYS A 35 10.95 -2.04 -3.70
N PRO A 36 11.96 -2.68 -3.04
CA PRO A 36 12.79 -1.98 -2.07
C PRO A 36 13.47 -0.73 -2.63
N GLN A 37 13.96 -0.80 -3.87
CA GLN A 37 14.62 0.33 -4.50
C GLN A 37 13.64 1.44 -4.86
N LEU A 38 12.46 1.10 -5.39
CA LEU A 38 11.41 2.09 -5.69
C LEU A 38 10.99 2.88 -4.45
N VAL A 39 10.88 2.21 -3.29
CA VAL A 39 10.55 2.88 -2.03
C VAL A 39 11.69 3.80 -1.57
N ARG A 40 12.95 3.34 -1.63
CA ARG A 40 14.10 4.16 -1.27
C ARG A 40 14.26 5.38 -2.17
N ASP A 41 14.00 5.25 -3.46
CA ASP A 41 14.09 6.35 -4.44
C ASP A 41 13.05 7.46 -4.16
N LEU A 42 11.94 7.14 -3.50
CA LEU A 42 10.99 8.13 -2.98
C LEU A 42 11.49 8.84 -1.70
N GLY A 43 12.60 8.40 -1.11
CA GLY A 43 13.01 8.84 0.21
C GLY A 43 12.12 8.28 1.33
N ALA A 44 11.52 7.11 1.12
CA ALA A 44 10.76 6.35 2.11
C ALA A 44 11.58 5.17 2.65
N LEU A 45 11.19 4.62 3.80
CA LEU A 45 11.84 3.49 4.44
C LEU A 45 11.12 2.19 4.06
N TYR A 46 11.87 1.23 3.54
CA TYR A 46 11.36 -0.10 3.22
C TYR A 46 11.64 -1.07 4.35
N LEU A 47 10.60 -1.70 4.86
CA LEU A 47 10.65 -2.69 5.94
C LEU A 47 10.21 -4.05 5.40
N THR A 48 10.86 -5.11 5.86
CA THR A 48 10.50 -6.49 5.50
C THR A 48 10.07 -7.25 6.74
N GLY A 49 9.01 -8.06 6.59
CA GLY A 49 8.53 -8.86 7.71
C GLY A 49 7.02 -8.78 7.89
N THR A 50 6.61 -8.83 9.13
CA THR A 50 5.23 -8.81 9.61
C THR A 50 4.96 -7.57 10.46
N MET A 51 3.73 -7.40 10.93
CA MET A 51 3.40 -6.31 11.87
C MET A 51 4.13 -6.44 13.22
N ASP A 52 4.57 -7.64 13.58
CA ASP A 52 5.32 -7.84 14.83
C ASP A 52 6.76 -7.32 14.75
N ASP A 53 7.32 -7.29 13.54
CA ASP A 53 8.67 -6.74 13.30
C ASP A 53 8.70 -5.21 13.34
N VAL A 54 7.54 -4.55 13.35
CA VAL A 54 7.37 -3.09 13.37
C VAL A 54 6.59 -2.60 14.60
N ASN A 55 6.62 -3.35 15.68
CA ASN A 55 5.86 -3.08 16.90
C ASN A 55 6.16 -1.72 17.55
N GLU A 56 7.35 -1.17 17.34
CA GLU A 56 7.77 0.12 17.91
C GLU A 56 7.24 1.31 17.10
N LEU A 57 6.70 1.07 15.89
CA LEU A 57 6.10 2.12 15.09
C LEU A 57 4.69 2.43 15.62
N ALA A 58 4.42 3.70 15.86
CA ALA A 58 3.10 4.23 16.17
C ALA A 58 2.72 5.28 15.10
N PRO A 59 2.35 4.85 13.89
CA PRO A 59 2.07 5.76 12.79
C PRO A 59 0.72 6.46 12.98
N ASP A 60 0.63 7.76 12.66
CA ASP A 60 -0.64 8.50 12.67
C ASP A 60 -1.58 8.01 11.56
N VAL A 61 -1.03 7.49 10.47
CA VAL A 61 -1.79 6.99 9.31
C VAL A 61 -1.27 5.63 8.89
N ILE A 62 -2.17 4.67 8.72
CA ILE A 62 -1.89 3.37 8.10
C ILE A 62 -2.73 3.23 6.84
N ILE A 63 -2.09 2.89 5.71
CA ILE A 63 -2.76 2.52 4.46
C ILE A 63 -2.53 1.04 4.20
N GLU A 64 -3.57 0.23 4.37
CA GLU A 64 -3.52 -1.21 4.15
C GLU A 64 -3.85 -1.52 2.68
N CYS A 65 -2.87 -2.06 1.93
CA CYS A 65 -2.98 -2.28 0.49
C CYS A 65 -2.87 -3.76 0.09
N THR A 66 -2.77 -4.69 1.04
CA THR A 66 -2.57 -6.11 0.73
C THR A 66 -3.86 -6.90 0.68
N GLY A 67 -4.84 -6.57 1.50
CA GLY A 67 -6.03 -7.37 1.74
C GLY A 67 -5.76 -8.67 2.50
N ALA A 68 -4.57 -8.89 3.02
CA ALA A 68 -4.23 -10.09 3.77
C ALA A 68 -4.85 -10.03 5.17
N ALA A 69 -5.74 -10.99 5.49
CA ALA A 69 -6.50 -10.99 6.74
C ALA A 69 -5.61 -10.87 8.00
N THR A 70 -4.46 -11.52 8.01
CA THR A 70 -3.49 -11.43 9.12
C THR A 70 -2.85 -10.05 9.25
N LEU A 71 -2.56 -9.37 8.13
CA LEU A 71 -2.05 -8.01 8.14
C LEU A 71 -3.13 -7.01 8.54
N ILE A 72 -4.36 -7.18 8.03
CA ILE A 72 -5.50 -6.36 8.44
C ILE A 72 -5.69 -6.45 9.96
N ALA A 73 -5.75 -7.66 10.52
CA ALA A 73 -5.83 -7.84 11.98
C ALA A 73 -4.64 -7.19 12.71
N GLY A 74 -3.45 -7.28 12.13
CA GLY A 74 -2.23 -6.72 12.71
C GLY A 74 -2.17 -5.19 12.72
N VAL A 75 -2.78 -4.49 11.76
CA VAL A 75 -2.78 -3.01 11.70
C VAL A 75 -3.86 -2.38 12.58
N LEU A 76 -4.93 -3.13 12.90
CA LEU A 76 -6.00 -2.60 13.75
C LEU A 76 -5.51 -2.37 15.19
N GLY A 77 -5.65 -1.14 15.67
CA GLY A 77 -5.19 -0.73 17.00
C GLY A 77 -3.67 -0.48 17.11
N ARG A 78 -2.99 -0.27 15.98
CA ARG A 78 -1.53 -0.02 15.92
C ARG A 78 -1.16 1.44 15.59
N THR A 79 -2.12 2.32 15.48
CA THR A 79 -1.88 3.74 15.27
C THR A 79 -1.45 4.46 16.56
N ALA A 80 -0.80 5.61 16.41
CA ALA A 80 -0.73 6.59 17.48
C ALA A 80 -2.15 7.07 17.86
N PRO A 81 -2.37 7.64 19.04
CA PRO A 81 -3.67 8.20 19.41
C PRO A 81 -4.19 9.21 18.38
N SER A 82 -5.48 9.16 18.09
CA SER A 82 -6.16 9.90 17.01
C SER A 82 -5.71 9.50 15.61
N GLY A 83 -5.19 8.29 15.46
CA GLY A 83 -4.71 7.77 14.20
C GLY A 83 -5.81 7.27 13.27
N VAL A 84 -5.43 7.06 12.01
CA VAL A 84 -6.35 6.66 10.95
C VAL A 84 -5.83 5.42 10.23
N VAL A 85 -6.67 4.40 10.11
CA VAL A 85 -6.42 3.22 9.26
C VAL A 85 -7.35 3.25 8.06
N CYS A 86 -6.79 3.26 6.86
CA CYS A 86 -7.52 3.13 5.61
C CYS A 86 -7.29 1.74 5.00
N LEU A 87 -8.35 0.95 4.84
CA LEU A 87 -8.32 -0.37 4.23
C LEU A 87 -8.63 -0.24 2.73
N LEU A 88 -7.65 -0.51 1.87
CA LEU A 88 -7.75 -0.49 0.41
C LEU A 88 -7.60 -1.88 -0.20
N GLY A 89 -6.86 -2.78 0.48
CA GLY A 89 -6.58 -4.12 -0.01
C GLY A 89 -7.82 -5.01 0.04
N ILE A 90 -8.04 -5.77 -1.03
CA ILE A 90 -9.09 -6.80 -1.11
C ILE A 90 -8.42 -8.14 -1.27
N GLY A 91 -8.55 -9.00 -0.26
CA GLY A 91 -8.03 -10.37 -0.28
C GLY A 91 -9.13 -11.41 -0.42
N GLY A 92 -8.71 -12.69 -0.51
CA GLY A 92 -9.62 -13.82 -0.43
C GLY A 92 -10.17 -14.03 0.98
N HIS A 93 -11.26 -14.79 1.08
CA HIS A 93 -11.82 -15.17 2.37
C HIS A 93 -10.82 -16.00 3.19
N ARG A 94 -10.50 -15.53 4.39
CA ARG A 94 -9.67 -16.23 5.37
C ARG A 94 -10.09 -15.82 6.78
N GLU A 95 -10.36 -16.79 7.61
CA GLU A 95 -10.62 -16.57 9.03
C GLU A 95 -9.32 -16.36 9.80
N VAL A 96 -9.34 -15.37 10.69
CA VAL A 96 -8.24 -15.09 11.63
C VAL A 96 -8.82 -14.82 13.01
N ALA A 97 -8.11 -15.27 14.05
CA ALA A 97 -8.45 -14.90 15.42
C ALA A 97 -8.11 -13.42 15.64
N PHE A 98 -9.02 -12.68 16.28
CA PHE A 98 -8.82 -11.26 16.54
C PHE A 98 -9.49 -10.85 17.85
N ASP A 99 -8.78 -10.12 18.70
CA ASP A 99 -9.32 -9.60 19.98
C ASP A 99 -10.11 -8.32 19.75
N PHE A 100 -11.39 -8.45 19.45
CA PHE A 100 -12.30 -7.32 19.30
C PHE A 100 -12.49 -6.51 20.58
N GLY A 101 -12.35 -7.13 21.77
CA GLY A 101 -12.47 -6.43 23.03
C GLY A 101 -11.33 -5.44 23.23
N GLN A 102 -10.10 -5.89 23.01
CA GLN A 102 -8.92 -5.02 23.07
C GLN A 102 -8.95 -3.96 21.97
N PHE A 103 -9.32 -4.32 20.75
CA PHE A 103 -9.44 -3.39 19.62
C PHE A 103 -10.45 -2.27 19.94
N ASN A 104 -11.67 -2.62 20.38
CA ASN A 104 -12.68 -1.63 20.76
C ASN A 104 -12.18 -0.69 21.87
N ARG A 105 -11.53 -1.25 22.90
CA ARG A 105 -10.96 -0.46 23.97
C ARG A 105 -9.93 0.56 23.45
N THR A 106 -9.01 0.13 22.60
CA THR A 106 -7.97 0.98 22.00
C THR A 106 -8.61 2.07 21.14
N MET A 107 -9.51 1.72 20.23
CA MET A 107 -10.19 2.68 19.37
C MET A 107 -10.91 3.79 20.16
N VAL A 108 -11.65 3.40 21.20
CA VAL A 108 -12.43 4.37 21.99
C VAL A 108 -11.51 5.28 22.81
N LEU A 109 -10.48 4.71 23.45
CA LEU A 109 -9.59 5.50 24.31
C LEU A 109 -8.66 6.43 23.50
N ASN A 110 -8.28 6.03 22.30
CA ASN A 110 -7.37 6.78 21.45
C ASN A 110 -8.09 7.71 20.46
N ASN A 111 -9.42 7.61 20.31
CA ASN A 111 -10.19 8.31 19.27
C ASN A 111 -9.74 7.95 17.85
N ASP A 112 -9.41 6.68 17.61
CA ASP A 112 -8.91 6.20 16.33
C ASP A 112 -10.04 6.05 15.30
N VAL A 113 -9.68 6.09 14.02
CA VAL A 113 -10.61 5.88 12.89
C VAL A 113 -10.14 4.72 12.03
N VAL A 114 -11.04 3.79 11.72
CA VAL A 114 -10.83 2.75 10.71
C VAL A 114 -11.93 2.85 9.66
N PHE A 115 -11.54 2.90 8.39
CA PHE A 115 -12.51 2.91 7.29
C PHE A 115 -11.99 2.16 6.06
N GLY A 116 -12.91 1.67 5.23
CA GLY A 116 -12.60 1.08 3.93
C GLY A 116 -12.88 2.05 2.80
N SER A 117 -12.14 1.95 1.70
CA SER A 117 -12.37 2.75 0.50
C SER A 117 -12.09 1.94 -0.75
N VAL A 118 -12.98 2.05 -1.75
CA VAL A 118 -12.81 1.37 -3.04
C VAL A 118 -13.05 2.31 -4.23
N ASN A 119 -13.98 3.25 -4.09
CA ASN A 119 -14.38 4.15 -5.17
C ASN A 119 -13.80 5.55 -5.00
N ALA A 120 -13.71 6.28 -6.11
CA ALA A 120 -13.25 7.66 -6.16
C ALA A 120 -14.32 8.55 -6.80
N ASN A 121 -14.46 9.78 -6.31
CA ASN A 121 -15.24 10.82 -6.95
C ASN A 121 -14.33 11.71 -7.83
N ARG A 122 -14.92 12.68 -8.54
CA ARG A 122 -14.20 13.58 -9.42
C ARG A 122 -13.01 14.29 -8.74
N ARG A 123 -13.21 14.80 -7.52
CA ARG A 123 -12.14 15.45 -6.75
C ARG A 123 -10.94 14.53 -6.51
N HIS A 124 -11.21 13.25 -6.23
CA HIS A 124 -10.13 12.26 -6.03
C HIS A 124 -9.35 12.00 -7.32
N TYR A 125 -10.04 11.93 -8.48
CA TYR A 125 -9.38 11.82 -9.78
C TYR A 125 -8.51 13.05 -10.09
N GLU A 126 -8.99 14.26 -9.83
CA GLU A 126 -8.24 15.50 -10.01
C GLU A 126 -6.98 15.54 -9.12
N LEU A 127 -7.10 15.13 -7.84
CA LEU A 127 -5.96 15.02 -6.93
C LEU A 127 -4.95 13.95 -7.37
N ALA A 128 -5.43 12.80 -7.85
CA ALA A 128 -4.56 11.73 -8.36
C ALA A 128 -3.81 12.20 -9.62
N ALA A 129 -4.50 12.85 -10.56
CA ALA A 129 -3.88 13.40 -11.77
C ALA A 129 -2.79 14.42 -11.42
N LYS A 130 -3.05 15.31 -10.46
CA LYS A 130 -2.05 16.26 -9.95
C LYS A 130 -0.85 15.53 -9.34
N SER A 131 -1.08 14.56 -8.45
CA SER A 131 -0.01 13.80 -7.81
C SER A 131 0.87 13.07 -8.84
N LEU A 132 0.28 12.53 -9.90
CA LEU A 132 1.04 11.87 -10.99
C LEU A 132 1.81 12.89 -11.84
N ALA A 133 1.24 14.07 -12.10
CA ALA A 133 1.92 15.12 -12.84
C ALA A 133 3.11 15.72 -12.08
N ASP A 134 3.02 15.78 -10.76
CA ASP A 134 4.08 16.31 -9.88
C ASP A 134 5.17 15.24 -9.56
N ALA A 135 4.98 13.98 -9.98
CA ALA A 135 5.91 12.89 -9.71
C ALA A 135 7.02 12.79 -10.75
N ASP A 136 8.14 12.17 -10.38
CA ASP A 136 9.19 11.80 -11.32
C ASP A 136 8.67 10.77 -12.34
N GLY A 137 8.62 11.15 -13.61
CA GLY A 137 8.18 10.30 -14.70
C GLY A 137 8.99 9.02 -14.85
N ALA A 138 10.31 9.07 -14.61
CA ALA A 138 11.18 7.90 -14.67
C ALA A 138 10.87 6.91 -13.54
N TRP A 139 10.52 7.41 -12.35
CA TRP A 139 10.06 6.57 -11.25
C TRP A 139 8.71 5.92 -11.56
N LEU A 140 7.74 6.68 -12.10
CA LEU A 140 6.43 6.16 -12.49
C LEU A 140 6.53 5.08 -13.56
N GLU A 141 7.39 5.26 -14.56
CA GLU A 141 7.60 4.26 -15.62
C GLU A 141 8.06 2.91 -15.07
N ARG A 142 8.85 2.89 -14.02
CA ARG A 142 9.35 1.68 -13.35
C ARG A 142 8.26 0.92 -12.58
N LEU A 143 7.11 1.52 -12.31
CA LEU A 143 5.95 0.80 -11.77
C LEU A 143 5.38 -0.20 -12.79
N ILE A 144 5.52 0.10 -14.08
CA ILE A 144 5.13 -0.82 -15.15
C ILE A 144 6.27 -1.82 -15.36
N SER A 145 6.25 -2.89 -14.59
CA SER A 145 7.28 -3.92 -14.60
C SER A 145 7.32 -4.72 -15.90
N ARG A 146 6.17 -4.82 -16.60
CA ARG A 146 6.07 -5.62 -17.81
C ARG A 146 4.99 -5.06 -18.75
N ARG A 147 5.34 -5.01 -20.07
CA ARG A 147 4.43 -4.69 -21.16
C ARG A 147 4.26 -5.95 -22.01
N VAL A 148 3.02 -6.31 -22.32
CA VAL A 148 2.68 -7.50 -23.08
C VAL A 148 1.87 -7.07 -24.31
N PRO A 149 2.21 -7.51 -25.54
CA PRO A 149 1.41 -7.21 -26.71
C PRO A 149 0.03 -7.86 -26.64
N LEU A 150 -0.95 -7.29 -27.32
CA LEU A 150 -2.31 -7.82 -27.34
C LEU A 150 -2.36 -9.27 -27.85
N SER A 151 -1.49 -9.65 -28.80
CA SER A 151 -1.39 -11.04 -29.30
C SER A 151 -1.12 -12.06 -28.20
N ASN A 152 -0.44 -11.65 -27.13
CA ASN A 152 -0.02 -12.51 -26.02
C ASN A 152 -0.70 -12.13 -24.70
N TRP A 153 -1.89 -11.57 -24.74
CA TRP A 153 -2.60 -11.03 -23.57
C TRP A 153 -2.68 -12.00 -22.38
N GLN A 154 -2.72 -13.32 -22.65
CA GLN A 154 -2.76 -14.34 -21.59
C GLN A 154 -1.54 -14.25 -20.66
N GLU A 155 -0.36 -13.91 -21.18
CA GLU A 155 0.85 -13.74 -20.38
C GLU A 155 0.73 -12.59 -19.36
N ALA A 156 -0.12 -11.60 -19.63
CA ALA A 156 -0.37 -10.50 -18.69
C ALA A 156 -1.11 -10.95 -17.44
N LEU A 157 -1.84 -12.07 -17.50
CA LEU A 157 -2.57 -12.66 -16.38
C LEU A 157 -1.68 -13.58 -15.54
N GLU A 158 -0.52 -13.98 -16.05
CA GLU A 158 0.45 -14.78 -15.31
C GLU A 158 1.22 -13.89 -14.32
N ARG A 159 1.11 -14.20 -13.03
CA ARG A 159 1.83 -13.47 -11.98
C ARG A 159 3.29 -13.95 -11.92
N ARG A 160 4.23 -13.03 -12.07
CA ARG A 160 5.67 -13.26 -11.86
C ARG A 160 6.14 -12.61 -10.56
N LEU A 161 7.24 -13.11 -9.99
CA LEU A 161 7.72 -12.67 -8.67
C LEU A 161 7.98 -11.16 -8.58
N ASP A 162 8.57 -10.59 -9.63
CA ASP A 162 8.95 -9.18 -9.68
C ASP A 162 7.89 -8.26 -10.31
N ASP A 163 6.71 -8.81 -10.64
CA ASP A 163 5.65 -7.99 -11.21
C ASP A 163 5.10 -7.00 -10.16
N ILE A 164 5.14 -5.72 -10.52
CA ILE A 164 4.46 -4.64 -9.82
C ILE A 164 3.15 -4.34 -10.57
N LYS A 165 3.27 -3.83 -11.80
CA LYS A 165 2.14 -3.60 -12.69
C LYS A 165 2.45 -4.15 -14.08
N VAL A 166 1.61 -5.07 -14.54
CA VAL A 166 1.64 -5.57 -15.92
C VAL A 166 0.58 -4.83 -16.72
N VAL A 167 0.92 -4.41 -17.93
CA VAL A 167 0.00 -3.75 -18.85
C VAL A 167 -0.01 -4.47 -20.20
N ILE A 168 -1.17 -4.50 -20.86
CA ILE A 168 -1.30 -4.91 -22.25
C ILE A 168 -1.11 -3.65 -23.09
N ASP A 169 -0.05 -3.62 -23.91
CA ASP A 169 0.26 -2.48 -24.77
C ASP A 169 -0.27 -2.77 -26.19
N PHE A 170 -1.25 -2.00 -26.62
CA PHE A 170 -1.89 -2.16 -27.93
C PHE A 170 -1.05 -1.64 -29.10
N ARG A 171 0.12 -1.06 -28.81
CA ARG A 171 1.06 -0.56 -29.82
C ARG A 171 2.19 -1.54 -30.14
N LEU A 172 2.31 -2.62 -29.37
CA LEU A 172 3.28 -3.70 -29.56
C LEU A 172 2.71 -4.82 -30.44
#